data_149d175886dc60188a261d3700209041
#
_entry.id   149d175886dc60188a261d3700209041
#
_cell.length_a   1.000
_cell.length_b   1.000
_cell.length_c   1.000
_cell.angle_alpha   90.00
_cell.angle_beta   90.00
_cell.angle_gamma   90.00
#
_symmetry.space_group_name_H-M   'P 1'
#
loop_
_entity.id
_entity.type
_entity.pdbx_description
1 polymer ?
#
loop_
_entity_poly.entity_id
_entity_poly.type
_entity_poly.pdbx_seq_one_letter_code
_entity_poly.pdbx_strand_id
1 'polypeptide(L)'
;MSKNKIIILLFMTSLFTAEKLSKIDNFSILSETQGFTSILFEPNEVEIKLVDGKSKFVTNDLIGLTMDEGKPQLPVYSTLFQIDPDKNYEFNIEVLESYFIDQIEFENFKSDSNENYDTYPNKSLYVSQPQVWRDVVINQIGITPYKYFSETKKLEVY
;
A
#
# COMPACT_ATOMS: atom_id res chain seq x y z
N MET A 1 15.63 -8.68 14.13
CA MET A 1 14.47 -7.90 13.63
C MET A 1 14.25 -8.31 12.20
N SER A 2 13.15 -9.00 11.91
CA SER A 2 12.79 -9.35 10.52
C SER A 2 12.27 -8.10 9.84
N LYS A 3 12.77 -7.76 8.66
CA LYS A 3 12.21 -6.67 7.85
C LYS A 3 11.08 -7.27 7.05
N ASN A 4 9.90 -6.71 7.18
CA ASN A 4 8.75 -7.11 6.40
C ASN A 4 8.99 -6.87 4.92
N LYS A 5 8.62 -7.83 4.09
CA LYS A 5 8.85 -7.78 2.64
C LYS A 5 7.57 -8.11 1.90
N ILE A 6 7.20 -7.23 0.99
CA ILE A 6 6.08 -7.43 0.07
C ILE A 6 6.63 -7.45 -1.36
N ILE A 7 6.30 -8.47 -2.13
CA ILE A 7 6.58 -8.49 -3.57
C ILE A 7 5.34 -8.04 -4.32
N ILE A 8 5.51 -7.04 -5.18
CA ILE A 8 4.50 -6.64 -6.14
C ILE A 8 4.86 -7.25 -7.47
N LEU A 9 4.00 -8.14 -7.94
CA LEU A 9 4.13 -8.80 -9.22
C LEU A 9 3.41 -7.99 -10.29
N LEU A 10 4.16 -7.39 -11.20
CA LEU A 10 3.63 -6.64 -12.33
C LEU A 10 3.75 -7.50 -13.59
N PHE A 11 2.61 -7.95 -14.12
CA PHE A 11 2.58 -8.62 -15.43
C PHE A 11 2.55 -7.56 -16.54
N MET A 12 3.67 -7.37 -17.20
CA MET A 12 3.78 -6.49 -18.37
C MET A 12 3.95 -7.33 -19.63
N THR A 13 3.03 -7.22 -20.57
CA THR A 13 3.13 -7.90 -21.88
C THR A 13 3.89 -7.06 -22.90
N SER A 14 5.08 -6.52 -22.56
CA SER A 14 5.91 -5.82 -23.57
C SER A 14 7.31 -5.44 -23.13
N LEU A 15 8.20 -5.44 -24.11
CA LEU A 15 9.54 -4.86 -24.09
C LEU A 15 9.49 -3.34 -23.78
N PHE A 16 9.81 -2.96 -22.57
CA PHE A 16 10.25 -1.60 -22.28
C PHE A 16 11.32 -1.62 -21.21
N THR A 17 12.42 -0.94 -21.49
CA THR A 17 13.35 -0.48 -20.46
C THR A 17 12.58 0.49 -19.57
N ALA A 18 12.18 0.05 -18.38
CA ALA A 18 11.72 0.96 -17.35
C ALA A 18 12.89 1.91 -17.07
N GLU A 19 12.77 3.15 -17.54
CA GLU A 19 13.70 4.19 -17.10
C GLU A 19 13.63 4.19 -15.58
N LYS A 20 14.80 3.98 -14.99
CA LYS A 20 15.15 3.94 -13.59
C LYS A 20 14.12 4.65 -12.72
N LEU A 21 13.21 3.89 -12.11
CA LEU A 21 12.41 4.37 -10.98
C LEU A 21 13.39 5.02 -10.01
N SER A 22 13.31 6.33 -9.86
CA SER A 22 14.06 7.05 -8.84
C SER A 22 13.75 6.32 -7.53
N LYS A 23 14.78 5.94 -6.80
CA LYS A 23 14.73 5.20 -5.55
C LYS A 23 13.76 5.91 -4.59
N ILE A 24 12.49 5.54 -4.68
CA ILE A 24 11.52 5.84 -3.63
C ILE A 24 11.91 4.85 -2.54
N ASP A 25 12.25 5.32 -1.38
CA ASP A 25 12.94 4.57 -0.31
C ASP A 25 12.31 3.23 0.08
N ASN A 26 11.09 2.95 -0.37
CA ASN A 26 10.32 1.74 -0.03
C ASN A 26 10.12 0.76 -1.20
N PHE A 27 10.45 1.15 -2.44
CA PHE A 27 10.22 0.33 -3.62
C PHE A 27 11.54 0.06 -4.35
N SER A 28 11.83 -1.20 -4.65
CA SER A 28 12.99 -1.60 -5.43
C SER A 28 12.63 -2.63 -6.48
N ILE A 29 13.19 -2.49 -7.69
CA ILE A 29 12.99 -3.49 -8.74
C ILE A 29 13.85 -4.71 -8.40
N LEU A 30 13.22 -5.87 -8.23
CA LEU A 30 13.90 -7.15 -8.01
C LEU A 30 14.31 -7.80 -9.32
N SER A 31 13.41 -7.80 -10.28
CA SER A 31 13.67 -8.39 -11.59
C SER A 31 12.82 -7.72 -12.65
N GLU A 32 13.37 -7.66 -13.84
CA GLU A 32 12.69 -7.18 -15.03
C GLU A 32 12.98 -8.17 -16.18
N THR A 33 11.92 -8.71 -16.75
CA THR A 33 11.97 -9.59 -17.90
C THR A 33 10.98 -9.12 -18.94
N GLN A 34 11.03 -9.68 -20.14
CA GLN A 34 10.08 -9.36 -21.18
C GLN A 34 8.65 -9.71 -20.73
N GLY A 35 7.86 -8.69 -20.42
CA GLY A 35 6.45 -8.82 -20.07
C GLY A 35 6.18 -8.92 -18.55
N PHE A 36 7.20 -8.82 -17.71
CA PHE A 36 7.03 -8.96 -16.28
C PHE A 36 8.05 -8.13 -15.49
N THR A 37 7.58 -7.36 -14.51
CA THR A 37 8.43 -6.64 -13.57
C THR A 37 8.04 -7.00 -12.14
N SER A 38 8.99 -7.46 -11.35
CA SER A 38 8.83 -7.69 -9.91
C SER A 38 9.40 -6.53 -9.13
N ILE A 39 8.63 -6.03 -8.19
CA ILE A 39 9.02 -4.93 -7.31
C ILE A 39 8.93 -5.42 -5.87
N LEU A 40 10.00 -5.24 -5.14
CA LEU A 40 9.99 -5.42 -3.69
C LEU A 40 9.54 -4.12 -3.05
N PHE A 41 8.56 -4.23 -2.18
CA PHE A 41 8.14 -3.16 -1.29
C PHE A 41 8.52 -3.51 0.15
N GLU A 42 9.27 -2.63 0.80
CA GLU A 42 9.69 -2.76 2.21
C GLU A 42 9.18 -1.52 2.95
N PRO A 43 8.08 -1.62 3.73
CA PRO A 43 7.58 -0.48 4.48
C PRO A 43 8.60 -0.03 5.54
N ASN A 44 8.68 1.27 5.76
CA ASN A 44 9.40 1.80 6.92
C ASN A 44 8.68 1.35 8.19
N GLU A 45 9.43 1.17 9.27
CA GLU A 45 8.83 0.97 10.59
C GLU A 45 7.97 2.20 10.92
N VAL A 46 6.68 1.97 11.17
CA VAL A 46 5.75 3.00 11.60
C VAL A 46 5.44 2.78 13.07
N GLU A 47 5.62 3.82 13.85
CA GLU A 47 5.31 3.79 15.27
C GLU A 47 3.79 3.92 15.47
N ILE A 48 3.24 3.10 16.37
CA ILE A 48 1.86 3.23 16.83
C ILE A 48 1.88 3.77 18.24
N LYS A 49 1.21 4.91 18.46
CA LYS A 49 1.06 5.53 19.78
C LYS A 49 -0.38 5.49 20.27
N LEU A 50 -0.53 5.39 21.58
CA LEU A 50 -1.81 5.55 22.24
C LEU A 50 -2.06 7.05 22.49
N VAL A 51 -3.12 7.60 21.91
CA VAL A 51 -3.56 8.99 22.07
C VAL A 51 -5.03 8.97 22.49
N ASP A 52 -5.35 9.52 23.65
CA ASP A 52 -6.71 9.54 24.20
C ASP A 52 -7.39 8.17 24.27
N GLY A 53 -6.59 7.13 24.58
CA GLY A 53 -7.08 5.74 24.67
C GLY A 53 -7.27 5.03 23.33
N LYS A 54 -6.92 5.68 22.19
CA LYS A 54 -6.97 5.09 20.86
C LYS A 54 -5.58 4.99 20.23
N SER A 55 -5.40 3.96 19.43
CA SER A 55 -4.16 3.75 18.69
C SER A 55 -4.11 4.69 17.48
N LYS A 56 -2.98 5.34 17.26
CA LYS A 56 -2.73 6.18 16.08
C LYS A 56 -1.37 5.87 15.49
N PHE A 57 -1.29 5.82 14.17
CA PHE A 57 -0.01 5.75 13.46
C PHE A 57 0.71 7.09 13.54
N VAL A 58 1.99 7.04 13.82
CA VAL A 58 2.89 8.20 13.71
C VAL A 58 3.55 8.13 12.35
N THR A 59 3.05 8.91 11.41
CA THR A 59 3.58 8.98 10.04
C THR A 59 4.33 10.28 9.81
N ASN A 60 5.23 10.28 8.86
CA ASN A 60 5.81 11.52 8.32
C ASN A 60 4.92 12.06 7.18
N ASP A 61 5.17 13.29 6.74
CA ASP A 61 4.38 13.99 5.71
C ASP A 61 4.42 13.31 4.31
N LEU A 62 5.27 12.31 4.11
CA LEU A 62 5.43 11.61 2.84
C LEU A 62 4.54 10.36 2.73
N ILE A 63 3.94 9.93 3.83
CA ILE A 63 3.08 8.75 3.89
C ILE A 63 1.63 9.22 3.92
N GLY A 64 0.85 8.82 2.92
CA GLY A 64 -0.59 9.06 2.90
C GLY A 64 -1.33 8.22 3.94
N LEU A 65 -2.60 8.53 4.16
CA LEU A 65 -3.50 7.75 5.01
C LEU A 65 -4.75 7.38 4.20
N THR A 66 -5.33 6.22 4.52
CA THR A 66 -6.67 5.91 4.02
C THR A 66 -7.68 6.91 4.61
N MET A 67 -8.70 7.29 3.83
CA MET A 67 -9.67 8.32 4.22
C MET A 67 -11.11 7.85 4.04
N ASP A 68 -11.37 6.57 4.20
CA ASP A 68 -12.73 6.02 4.13
C ASP A 68 -13.49 6.37 5.41
N GLU A 69 -14.65 6.97 5.25
CA GLU A 69 -15.50 7.37 6.37
C GLU A 69 -15.95 6.16 7.20
N GLY A 70 -15.89 6.28 8.51
CA GLY A 70 -16.22 5.18 9.44
C GLY A 70 -15.15 4.10 9.56
N LYS A 71 -13.96 4.28 8.94
CA LYS A 71 -12.84 3.32 8.99
C LYS A 71 -11.60 3.96 9.63
N PRO A 72 -10.67 3.14 10.15
CA PRO A 72 -9.42 3.67 10.69
C PRO A 72 -8.53 4.25 9.58
N GLN A 73 -7.74 5.25 9.93
CA GLN A 73 -6.74 5.80 9.01
C GLN A 73 -5.47 4.93 9.05
N LEU A 74 -5.22 4.21 7.97
CA LEU A 74 -4.05 3.35 7.81
C LEU A 74 -3.05 3.96 6.83
N PRO A 75 -1.73 3.81 7.07
CA PRO A 75 -0.70 4.32 6.17
C PRO A 75 -0.80 3.74 4.75
N VAL A 76 -0.66 4.61 3.76
CA VAL A 76 -0.63 4.28 2.34
C VAL A 76 0.66 4.79 1.73
N TYR A 77 1.45 3.88 1.19
CA TYR A 77 2.67 4.19 0.44
C TYR A 77 2.32 4.26 -1.04
N SER A 78 2.68 5.34 -1.70
CA SER A 78 2.33 5.54 -3.11
C SER A 78 3.55 5.75 -3.99
N THR A 79 3.47 5.25 -5.21
CA THR A 79 4.45 5.50 -6.26
C THR A 79 3.75 5.67 -7.62
N LEU A 80 4.45 6.26 -8.57
CA LEU A 80 3.95 6.46 -9.93
C LEU A 80 4.65 5.50 -10.89
N PHE A 81 3.86 4.88 -11.74
CA PHE A 81 4.32 4.02 -12.83
C PHE A 81 3.98 4.65 -14.16
N GLN A 82 4.99 4.82 -15.01
CA GLN A 82 4.75 5.11 -16.40
C GLN A 82 4.25 3.86 -17.11
N ILE A 83 3.18 4.01 -17.88
CA ILE A 83 2.58 2.93 -18.66
C ILE A 83 2.52 3.30 -20.15
N ASP A 84 2.49 2.28 -20.99
CA ASP A 84 2.18 2.42 -22.41
C ASP A 84 0.66 2.31 -22.58
N PRO A 85 -0.04 3.36 -23.06
CA PRO A 85 -1.50 3.36 -23.14
C PRO A 85 -2.07 2.30 -24.10
N ASP A 86 -1.26 1.78 -25.02
CA ASP A 86 -1.67 0.77 -26.00
C ASP A 86 -1.57 -0.66 -25.43
N LYS A 87 -1.21 -0.81 -24.15
CA LYS A 87 -1.02 -2.11 -23.50
C LYS A 87 -1.92 -2.30 -22.32
N ASN A 88 -2.24 -3.56 -22.05
CA ASN A 88 -2.94 -3.95 -20.83
C ASN A 88 -1.93 -4.30 -19.73
N TYR A 89 -2.21 -3.82 -18.53
CA TYR A 89 -1.40 -4.08 -17.33
C TYR A 89 -2.26 -4.77 -16.28
N GLU A 90 -1.69 -5.77 -15.64
CA GLU A 90 -2.25 -6.44 -14.48
C GLU A 90 -1.30 -6.24 -13.30
N PHE A 91 -1.84 -5.79 -12.17
CA PHE A 91 -1.09 -5.54 -10.95
C PHE A 91 -1.53 -6.53 -9.89
N ASN A 92 -0.59 -7.31 -9.38
CA ASN A 92 -0.82 -8.27 -8.32
C ASN A 92 0.10 -8.00 -7.13
N ILE A 93 -0.31 -8.42 -5.95
CA ILE A 93 0.47 -8.31 -4.72
C ILE A 93 0.61 -9.69 -4.10
N GLU A 94 1.82 -10.02 -3.67
CA GLU A 94 2.12 -11.21 -2.89
C GLU A 94 2.74 -10.80 -1.56
N VAL A 95 2.17 -11.27 -0.47
CA VAL A 95 2.68 -11.03 0.88
C VAL A 95 3.67 -12.16 1.21
N LEU A 96 4.93 -11.81 1.46
CA LEU A 96 5.98 -12.77 1.78
C LEU A 96 6.02 -13.11 3.27
N GLU A 97 5.81 -12.10 4.10
CA GLU A 97 5.87 -12.25 5.56
C GLU A 97 4.80 -11.36 6.18
N SER A 98 4.16 -11.84 7.24
CA SER A 98 3.25 -11.01 8.05
C SER A 98 3.37 -11.35 9.53
N TYR A 99 2.96 -10.40 10.38
CA TYR A 99 2.81 -10.63 11.82
C TYR A 99 1.61 -9.85 12.36
N PHE A 100 1.16 -10.22 13.56
CA PHE A 100 0.05 -9.56 14.22
C PHE A 100 0.51 -8.70 15.39
N ILE A 101 -0.15 -7.56 15.56
CA ILE A 101 -0.11 -6.73 16.75
C ILE A 101 -1.47 -6.82 17.42
N ASP A 102 -1.52 -7.25 18.67
CA ASP A 102 -2.76 -7.41 19.44
C ASP A 102 -3.15 -6.12 20.15
N GLN A 103 -4.41 -6.03 20.58
CA GLN A 103 -4.96 -4.96 21.42
C GLN A 103 -4.89 -3.57 20.77
N ILE A 104 -5.01 -3.51 19.45
CA ILE A 104 -5.07 -2.26 18.68
C ILE A 104 -6.51 -1.77 18.62
N GLU A 105 -6.75 -0.53 19.03
CA GLU A 105 -8.05 0.11 18.92
C GLU A 105 -7.92 1.47 18.26
N PHE A 106 -8.26 1.54 16.99
CA PHE A 106 -8.20 2.79 16.22
C PHE A 106 -9.46 3.65 16.42
N GLU A 107 -9.29 4.95 16.25
CA GLU A 107 -10.38 5.89 16.02
C GLU A 107 -10.79 5.86 14.55
N ASN A 108 -12.11 5.84 14.30
CA ASN A 108 -12.63 5.89 12.93
C ASN A 108 -12.63 7.31 12.39
N PHE A 109 -12.28 7.47 11.12
CA PHE A 109 -12.23 8.75 10.44
C PHE A 109 -13.66 9.29 10.20
N LYS A 110 -13.94 10.53 10.62
CA LYS A 110 -15.20 11.28 10.41
C LYS A 110 -16.48 10.52 10.76
N SER A 111 -16.45 9.61 11.72
CA SER A 111 -17.61 8.80 12.01
C SER A 111 -18.21 9.11 13.36
N ASP A 112 -19.45 9.57 13.34
CA ASP A 112 -20.37 9.47 14.47
C ASP A 112 -21.14 8.13 14.43
N SER A 113 -20.98 7.32 13.39
CA SER A 113 -21.64 6.03 13.19
C SER A 113 -20.64 4.88 13.29
N ASN A 114 -20.96 3.90 14.13
CA ASN A 114 -20.24 2.64 14.15
C ASN A 114 -20.67 1.80 12.94
N GLU A 115 -20.08 2.04 11.77
CA GLU A 115 -20.19 1.08 10.69
C GLU A 115 -19.46 -0.20 11.09
N ASN A 116 -20.21 -1.29 11.16
CA ASN A 116 -19.61 -2.61 11.40
C ASN A 116 -18.86 -3.05 10.15
N TYR A 117 -17.61 -3.38 10.32
CA TYR A 117 -16.76 -4.04 9.33
C TYR A 117 -15.90 -5.10 10.02
N ASP A 118 -15.70 -6.22 9.37
CA ASP A 118 -14.90 -7.29 9.95
C ASP A 118 -13.41 -6.98 9.78
N THR A 119 -13.03 -6.55 8.58
CA THR A 119 -11.64 -6.24 8.23
C THR A 119 -11.53 -4.97 7.39
N TYR A 120 -10.41 -4.26 7.52
CA TYR A 120 -10.09 -3.09 6.73
C TYR A 120 -8.57 -2.93 6.54
N PRO A 121 -8.10 -2.57 5.32
CA PRO A 121 -8.86 -2.39 4.10
C PRO A 121 -9.24 -3.72 3.44
N ASN A 122 -10.20 -3.68 2.51
CA ASN A 122 -10.59 -4.86 1.74
C ASN A 122 -9.51 -5.26 0.72
N LYS A 123 -8.68 -4.31 0.30
CA LYS A 123 -7.57 -4.51 -0.64
C LYS A 123 -6.34 -3.76 -0.14
N SER A 124 -5.20 -4.41 -0.20
CA SER A 124 -3.91 -3.80 0.16
C SER A 124 -3.25 -3.06 -1.01
N LEU A 125 -3.69 -3.32 -2.25
CA LEU A 125 -3.18 -2.71 -3.47
C LEU A 125 -4.27 -1.86 -4.13
N TYR A 126 -3.94 -0.60 -4.41
CA TYR A 126 -4.77 0.37 -5.13
C TYR A 126 -4.04 0.80 -6.39
N VAL A 127 -4.74 0.80 -7.51
CA VAL A 127 -4.21 1.30 -8.78
C VAL A 127 -5.18 2.33 -9.32
N SER A 128 -4.69 3.53 -9.60
CA SER A 128 -5.51 4.59 -10.18
C SER A 128 -5.89 4.28 -11.63
N GLN A 129 -6.88 5.00 -12.15
CA GLN A 129 -7.05 5.06 -13.59
C GLN A 129 -5.82 5.72 -14.23
N PRO A 130 -5.48 5.37 -15.48
CA PRO A 130 -4.43 6.03 -16.23
C PRO A 130 -4.62 7.55 -16.27
N GLN A 131 -3.56 8.29 -16.01
CA GLN A 131 -3.55 9.75 -16.03
C GLN A 131 -2.48 10.23 -17.01
N VAL A 132 -2.80 11.24 -17.80
CA VAL A 132 -1.84 11.87 -18.70
C VAL A 132 -1.15 13.01 -17.94
N TRP A 133 0.17 12.92 -17.85
CA TRP A 133 0.99 13.97 -17.27
C TRP A 133 2.05 14.41 -18.29
N ARG A 134 1.82 15.57 -18.90
CA ARG A 134 2.59 16.04 -20.05
C ARG A 134 2.52 15.03 -21.21
N ASP A 135 3.65 14.43 -21.56
CA ASP A 135 3.80 13.51 -22.69
C ASP A 135 3.80 12.04 -22.27
N VAL A 136 3.52 11.74 -21.00
CA VAL A 136 3.54 10.39 -20.46
C VAL A 136 2.20 10.00 -19.84
N VAL A 137 1.85 8.73 -19.93
CA VAL A 137 0.71 8.15 -19.21
C VAL A 137 1.22 7.41 -17.98
N ILE A 138 0.61 7.68 -16.85
CA ILE A 138 1.00 7.13 -15.56
C ILE A 138 -0.18 6.50 -14.83
N ASN A 139 0.10 5.47 -14.04
CA ASN A 139 -0.76 5.00 -12.96
C ASN A 139 -0.12 5.34 -11.60
N GLN A 140 -0.93 5.77 -10.66
CA GLN A 140 -0.53 5.80 -9.26
C GLN A 140 -0.84 4.45 -8.64
N ILE A 141 0.14 3.86 -7.97
CA ILE A 141 -0.01 2.65 -7.18
C ILE A 141 0.11 3.02 -5.72
N GLY A 142 -0.87 2.60 -4.93
CA GLY A 142 -0.89 2.75 -3.48
C GLY A 142 -0.88 1.39 -2.80
N ILE A 143 -0.08 1.23 -1.76
CA ILE A 143 -0.01 0.01 -0.95
C ILE A 143 -0.26 0.35 0.50
N THR A 144 -1.19 -0.38 1.11
CA THR A 144 -1.41 -0.38 2.55
C THR A 144 -0.89 -1.70 3.11
N PRO A 145 0.27 -1.72 3.79
CA PRO A 145 0.85 -2.95 4.35
C PRO A 145 0.22 -3.34 5.68
N TYR A 146 -1.02 -2.96 5.89
CA TYR A 146 -1.76 -3.16 7.13
C TYR A 146 -3.15 -3.70 6.85
N LYS A 147 -3.62 -4.62 7.70
CA LYS A 147 -5.00 -5.09 7.71
C LYS A 147 -5.52 -5.16 9.14
N TYR A 148 -6.53 -4.37 9.43
CA TYR A 148 -7.13 -4.31 10.75
C TYR A 148 -8.35 -5.20 10.84
N PHE A 149 -8.43 -5.97 11.92
CA PHE A 149 -9.55 -6.86 12.29
C PHE A 149 -10.29 -6.22 13.45
N SER A 150 -11.44 -5.63 13.19
CA SER A 150 -12.17 -4.81 14.16
C SER A 150 -12.68 -5.61 15.36
N GLU A 151 -13.21 -6.81 15.13
CA GLU A 151 -13.77 -7.66 16.18
C GLU A 151 -12.71 -8.15 17.17
N THR A 152 -11.55 -8.55 16.64
CA THR A 152 -10.45 -9.10 17.46
C THR A 152 -9.44 -8.07 17.92
N LYS A 153 -9.60 -6.80 17.47
CA LYS A 153 -8.67 -5.69 17.74
C LYS A 153 -7.22 -6.05 17.41
N LYS A 154 -7.02 -6.73 16.28
CA LYS A 154 -5.72 -7.13 15.77
C LYS A 154 -5.37 -6.34 14.54
N LEU A 155 -4.08 -6.02 14.41
CA LEU A 155 -3.50 -5.43 13.21
C LEU A 155 -2.53 -6.44 12.62
N GLU A 156 -2.81 -6.92 11.42
CA GLU A 156 -1.84 -7.66 10.61
C GLU A 156 -0.95 -6.65 9.88
N VAL A 157 0.35 -6.88 9.94
CA VAL A 157 1.38 -6.08 9.28
C VAL A 157 2.10 -6.98 8.29
N TYR A 158 2.16 -6.58 7.04
CA TYR A 158 2.80 -7.31 5.94
C TYR A 158 4.25 -6.91 5.76
#